data_0499a7587d0633a13d87171e6bd2b679
#
_entry.id   0499a7587d0633a13d87171e6bd2b679
#
_cell.length_a   1.000
_cell.length_b   1.000
_cell.length_c   1.000
_cell.angle_alpha   90.00
_cell.angle_beta   90.00
_cell.angle_gamma   90.00
#
_symmetry.space_group_name_H-M   'P 1'
#
loop_
_entity.id
_entity.type
_entity.pdbx_description
1 polymer ?
#
loop_
_entity_poly.entity_id
_entity_poly.type
_entity_poly.pdbx_seq_one_letter_code
_entity_poly.pdbx_strand_id
1 'polypeptide(L)'
;SEKGILLRLLGATAFFYHCSNHREMYKKLERRLTDVDVVTYSKFKSTVIESALGEIGLKKQRHYVWHAESREIYYNEDGLFVDVFLDTLSFSHVVSFRGRLELDDPTITVEDMLLEKLQIHDITEKDFKDVVILLLEHDFGDKDDPEKIDTSYIAEVLADDWGFYYDAVNNLKKISAYAERFGLIGKDERTGVKERISRLIGVIDEAPKTGKWQRRAKKGTKKKWYNDVGEIQQGV
;
A
#
# COMPACT_ATOMS: atom_id res chain seq x y z
N SER A 1 9.85 -13.46 14.74
CA SER A 1 10.66 -12.65 15.68
C SER A 1 10.80 -13.39 17.00
N GLU A 2 11.92 -13.24 17.71
CA GLU A 2 12.20 -13.89 18.99
C GLU A 2 11.17 -13.56 20.10
N LYS A 3 10.45 -12.41 19.95
CA LYS A 3 9.38 -11.97 20.87
C LYS A 3 7.97 -12.38 20.44
N GLY A 4 7.82 -13.18 19.40
CA GLY A 4 6.52 -13.63 18.92
C GLY A 4 5.64 -12.52 18.32
N ILE A 5 6.20 -11.31 18.05
CA ILE A 5 5.49 -10.23 17.38
C ILE A 5 5.60 -10.45 15.88
N LEU A 6 4.47 -10.48 15.20
CA LEU A 6 4.40 -10.54 13.74
C LEU A 6 4.45 -9.11 13.19
N LEU A 7 5.54 -8.74 12.54
CA LEU A 7 5.73 -7.46 11.86
C LEU A 7 5.92 -7.71 10.38
N ARG A 8 5.33 -6.87 9.53
CA ARG A 8 5.56 -6.88 8.08
C ARG A 8 5.89 -5.48 7.59
N LEU A 9 6.87 -5.40 6.71
CA LEU A 9 7.18 -4.17 6.00
C LEU A 9 6.04 -3.83 5.03
N LEU A 10 5.75 -2.54 4.89
CA LEU A 10 4.88 -1.97 3.86
C LEU A 10 5.51 -0.68 3.31
N GLY A 11 4.79 0.06 2.47
CA GLY A 11 5.30 1.29 1.90
C GLY A 11 6.52 1.11 1.01
N ALA A 12 7.30 2.18 0.84
CA ALA A 12 8.43 2.20 -0.08
C ALA A 12 9.47 1.10 0.17
N THR A 13 9.65 0.70 1.43
CA THR A 13 10.59 -0.35 1.81
C THR A 13 10.16 -1.73 1.29
N ALA A 14 8.86 -2.05 1.35
CA ALA A 14 8.32 -3.29 0.82
C ALA A 14 8.48 -3.35 -0.72
N PHE A 15 8.14 -2.26 -1.42
CA PHE A 15 8.36 -2.18 -2.88
C PHE A 15 9.83 -2.39 -3.25
N PHE A 16 10.75 -1.76 -2.54
CA PHE A 16 12.19 -1.95 -2.79
C PHE A 16 12.65 -3.39 -2.54
N TYR A 17 12.04 -4.08 -1.59
CA TYR A 17 12.32 -5.49 -1.31
C TYR A 17 11.83 -6.40 -2.43
N HIS A 18 10.55 -6.32 -2.79
CA HIS A 18 9.92 -7.17 -3.79
C HIS A 18 10.39 -6.89 -5.22
N CYS A 19 10.65 -5.63 -5.59
CA CYS A 19 11.06 -5.28 -6.95
C CYS A 19 12.58 -5.39 -7.13
N SER A 20 13.16 -6.53 -6.81
CA SER A 20 14.61 -6.76 -6.76
C SER A 20 15.30 -6.66 -8.13
N ASN A 21 14.65 -7.06 -9.22
CA ASN A 21 15.18 -6.97 -10.58
C ASN A 21 15.18 -5.53 -11.11
N HIS A 22 14.36 -4.65 -10.51
CA HIS A 22 14.22 -3.25 -10.90
C HIS A 22 14.84 -2.25 -9.90
N ARG A 23 15.68 -2.69 -8.95
CA ARG A 23 16.33 -1.81 -7.93
C ARG A 23 17.14 -0.66 -8.55
N GLU A 24 17.80 -0.89 -9.67
CA GLU A 24 18.53 0.17 -10.38
C GLU A 24 17.60 1.28 -10.90
N MET A 25 16.33 0.95 -11.16
CA MET A 25 15.33 1.93 -11.57
C MET A 25 14.97 2.86 -10.40
N TYR A 26 14.86 2.33 -9.17
CA TYR A 26 14.67 3.17 -7.96
C TYR A 26 15.81 4.17 -7.77
N LYS A 27 17.06 3.75 -8.00
CA LYS A 27 18.24 4.65 -7.92
C LYS A 27 18.17 5.75 -8.97
N LYS A 28 17.86 5.39 -10.23
CA LYS A 28 17.72 6.37 -11.33
C LYS A 28 16.57 7.36 -11.11
N LEU A 29 15.55 6.96 -10.38
CA LEU A 29 14.41 7.79 -10.01
C LEU A 29 14.67 8.65 -8.76
N GLU A 30 15.87 8.56 -8.18
CA GLU A 30 16.23 9.20 -6.90
C GLU A 30 15.22 8.90 -5.77
N ARG A 31 14.60 7.71 -5.83
CA ARG A 31 13.61 7.28 -4.85
C ARG A 31 14.32 6.93 -3.55
N ARG A 32 14.31 7.86 -2.61
CA ARG A 32 14.93 7.66 -1.29
C ARG A 32 13.95 6.96 -0.36
N LEU A 33 14.46 6.04 0.44
CA LEU A 33 13.77 5.48 1.58
C LEU A 33 14.05 6.43 2.77
N THR A 34 13.04 7.16 3.22
CA THR A 34 13.15 8.19 4.27
C THR A 34 12.67 7.68 5.61
N ASP A 35 11.75 6.75 5.60
CA ASP A 35 11.04 6.18 6.71
C ASP A 35 10.84 4.67 6.50
N VAL A 36 10.54 3.97 7.56
CA VAL A 36 10.21 2.55 7.52
C VAL A 36 8.78 2.39 8.01
N ASP A 37 7.94 1.89 7.13
CA ASP A 37 6.56 1.55 7.45
C ASP A 37 6.46 0.07 7.78
N VAL A 38 5.83 -0.27 8.91
CA VAL A 38 5.56 -1.66 9.30
C VAL A 38 4.11 -1.79 9.77
N VAL A 39 3.57 -2.99 9.62
CA VAL A 39 2.25 -3.32 10.15
C VAL A 39 2.33 -4.54 11.07
N THR A 40 1.49 -4.54 12.09
CA THR A 40 1.29 -5.64 13.03
C THR A 40 -0.18 -5.74 13.43
N TYR A 41 -0.53 -6.79 14.16
CA TYR A 41 -1.88 -6.90 14.72
C TYR A 41 -2.04 -6.14 16.04
N SER A 42 -3.18 -5.51 16.23
CA SER A 42 -3.55 -4.82 17.48
C SER A 42 -3.65 -5.74 18.70
N LYS A 43 -3.69 -7.07 18.48
CA LYS A 43 -3.57 -8.07 19.55
C LYS A 43 -2.24 -7.99 20.31
N PHE A 44 -1.19 -7.49 19.69
CA PHE A 44 0.10 -7.24 20.33
C PHE A 44 0.05 -5.90 21.08
N LYS A 45 0.16 -5.96 22.40
CA LYS A 45 0.10 -4.75 23.24
C LYS A 45 1.18 -3.75 22.85
N SER A 46 0.83 -2.49 22.80
CA SER A 46 1.75 -1.38 22.52
C SER A 46 3.03 -1.44 23.36
N THR A 47 2.93 -1.82 24.64
CA THR A 47 4.12 -1.97 25.53
C THR A 47 5.09 -3.06 25.07
N VAL A 48 4.58 -4.11 24.41
CA VAL A 48 5.42 -5.19 23.88
C VAL A 48 6.12 -4.73 22.60
N ILE A 49 5.40 -4.00 21.73
CA ILE A 49 5.96 -3.39 20.53
C ILE A 49 7.03 -2.37 20.91
N GLU A 50 6.73 -1.48 21.86
CA GLU A 50 7.66 -0.47 22.38
C GLU A 50 8.93 -1.11 22.98
N SER A 51 8.78 -2.18 23.75
CA SER A 51 9.92 -2.93 24.30
C SER A 51 10.79 -3.53 23.19
N ALA A 52 10.18 -4.12 22.16
CA ALA A 52 10.90 -4.74 21.06
C ALA A 52 11.67 -3.72 20.19
N LEU A 53 11.04 -2.60 19.90
CA LEU A 53 11.67 -1.51 19.12
C LEU A 53 12.70 -0.74 19.96
N GLY A 54 12.48 -0.63 21.26
CA GLY A 54 13.44 -0.03 22.20
C GLY A 54 14.78 -0.76 22.24
N GLU A 55 14.82 -2.08 22.07
CA GLU A 55 16.04 -2.87 22.03
C GLU A 55 16.97 -2.53 20.85
N ILE A 56 16.39 -2.02 19.76
CA ILE A 56 17.14 -1.54 18.59
C ILE A 56 17.30 -0.01 18.58
N GLY A 57 17.07 0.66 19.73
CA GLY A 57 17.33 2.09 19.91
C GLY A 57 16.20 3.00 19.47
N LEU A 58 15.02 2.48 19.14
CA LEU A 58 13.86 3.28 18.75
C LEU A 58 13.05 3.71 19.97
N LYS A 59 12.64 4.98 20.02
CA LYS A 59 11.83 5.59 21.08
C LYS A 59 10.43 5.90 20.54
N LYS A 60 9.39 5.58 21.30
CA LYS A 60 8.01 5.89 20.91
C LYS A 60 7.76 7.40 21.01
N GLN A 61 7.20 7.99 19.94
CA GLN A 61 6.72 9.37 19.97
C GLN A 61 5.47 9.48 20.84
N ARG A 62 5.51 10.37 21.84
CA ARG A 62 4.44 10.55 22.82
C ARG A 62 3.50 11.74 22.50
N HIS A 63 3.87 12.56 21.51
CA HIS A 63 3.06 13.69 21.09
C HIS A 63 1.96 13.26 20.12
N TYR A 64 1.05 14.20 19.83
CA TYR A 64 -0.12 13.98 18.99
C TYR A 64 0.22 13.19 17.72
N VAL A 65 -0.43 12.04 17.55
CA VAL A 65 -0.35 11.20 16.36
C VAL A 65 -1.74 11.15 15.74
N TRP A 66 -1.85 11.53 14.48
CA TRP A 66 -3.11 11.41 13.74
C TRP A 66 -3.46 9.91 13.60
N HIS A 67 -4.71 9.54 13.95
CA HIS A 67 -5.14 8.15 14.05
C HIS A 67 -4.36 7.29 15.05
N ALA A 68 -4.05 7.82 16.23
CA ALA A 68 -3.30 7.11 17.29
C ALA A 68 -3.90 5.76 17.72
N GLU A 69 -5.15 5.47 17.40
CA GLU A 69 -5.79 4.16 17.66
C GLU A 69 -5.30 3.05 16.73
N SER A 70 -4.80 3.42 15.54
CA SER A 70 -4.36 2.48 14.50
C SER A 70 -2.91 2.68 14.04
N ARG A 71 -2.16 3.62 14.65
CA ARG A 71 -0.80 3.97 14.26
C ARG A 71 0.04 4.39 15.46
N GLU A 72 1.27 3.90 15.52
CA GLU A 72 2.29 4.33 16.46
C GLU A 72 3.53 4.81 15.69
N ILE A 73 4.18 5.87 16.16
CA ILE A 73 5.39 6.41 15.53
C ILE A 73 6.56 6.20 16.49
N TYR A 74 7.66 5.72 15.92
CA TYR A 74 8.93 5.54 16.62
C TYR A 74 10.04 6.30 15.88
N TYR A 75 11.07 6.68 16.59
CA TYR A 75 12.23 7.40 16.03
C TYR A 75 13.51 7.08 16.81
N ASN A 76 14.65 7.31 16.19
CA ASN A 76 15.96 7.30 16.86
C ASN A 76 16.66 8.65 16.74
N GLU A 77 17.82 8.77 17.37
CA GLU A 77 18.64 10.00 17.37
C GLU A 77 19.31 10.26 16.01
N ASP A 78 19.44 9.24 15.16
CA ASP A 78 19.99 9.34 13.80
C ASP A 78 18.96 9.85 12.79
N GLY A 79 17.72 10.12 13.21
CA GLY A 79 16.64 10.64 12.36
C GLY A 79 15.88 9.56 11.59
N LEU A 80 16.00 8.28 11.95
CA LEU A 80 15.14 7.22 11.42
C LEU A 80 13.76 7.33 12.05
N PHE A 81 12.72 7.34 11.22
CA PHE A 81 11.32 7.21 11.63
C PHE A 81 10.79 5.83 11.24
N VAL A 82 10.01 5.24 12.16
CA VAL A 82 9.31 3.98 11.94
C VAL A 82 7.85 4.17 12.28
N ASP A 83 6.99 4.00 11.29
CA ASP A 83 5.55 4.01 11.44
C ASP A 83 5.04 2.58 11.63
N VAL A 84 4.36 2.33 12.74
CA VAL A 84 3.78 1.03 13.07
C VAL A 84 2.26 1.13 12.94
N PHE A 85 1.70 0.51 11.91
CA PHE A 85 0.26 0.42 11.70
C PHE A 85 -0.31 -0.80 12.42
N LEU A 86 -1.54 -0.69 12.91
CA LEU A 86 -2.24 -1.74 13.66
C LEU A 86 -3.44 -2.24 12.87
N ASP A 87 -3.43 -3.49 12.42
CA ASP A 87 -4.47 -4.18 11.63
C ASP A 87 -4.82 -3.55 10.28
N THR A 88 -4.68 -2.24 10.12
CA THR A 88 -5.16 -1.50 8.94
C THR A 88 -4.22 -0.37 8.55
N LEU A 89 -4.18 -0.08 7.24
CA LEU A 89 -3.69 1.19 6.71
C LEU A 89 -4.90 2.05 6.34
N SER A 90 -5.11 3.13 7.10
CA SER A 90 -6.29 3.99 6.96
C SER A 90 -5.88 5.41 6.57
N PHE A 91 -5.82 5.68 5.26
CA PHE A 91 -5.64 7.01 4.69
C PHE A 91 -6.93 7.45 3.99
N SER A 92 -6.93 7.62 2.66
CA SER A 92 -8.16 8.00 1.96
C SER A 92 -9.22 6.91 2.01
N HIS A 93 -8.79 5.64 2.00
CA HIS A 93 -9.62 4.44 2.21
C HIS A 93 -8.93 3.53 3.21
N VAL A 94 -9.54 2.39 3.51
CA VAL A 94 -9.02 1.42 4.48
C VAL A 94 -8.55 0.16 3.75
N VAL A 95 -7.27 -0.18 3.93
CA VAL A 95 -6.72 -1.50 3.58
C VAL A 95 -6.60 -2.29 4.87
N SER A 96 -7.23 -3.47 4.92
CA SER A 96 -7.22 -4.34 6.10
C SER A 96 -6.22 -5.46 5.93
N PHE A 97 -5.34 -5.62 6.93
CA PHE A 97 -4.36 -6.71 6.98
C PHE A 97 -4.77 -7.85 7.91
N ARG A 98 -6.00 -7.85 8.40
CA ARG A 98 -6.49 -8.90 9.32
C ARG A 98 -6.49 -10.27 8.65
N GLY A 99 -5.73 -11.21 9.23
CA GLY A 99 -5.56 -12.56 8.69
C GLY A 99 -4.69 -12.61 7.42
N ARG A 100 -3.90 -11.57 7.16
CA ARG A 100 -3.07 -11.49 5.95
C ARG A 100 -1.56 -11.37 6.22
N LEU A 101 -1.17 -10.99 7.43
CA LEU A 101 0.26 -10.82 7.75
C LEU A 101 1.04 -12.14 7.81
N GLU A 102 0.36 -13.27 7.80
CA GLU A 102 0.95 -14.60 7.73
C GLU A 102 1.20 -15.08 6.29
N LEU A 103 0.67 -14.36 5.29
CA LEU A 103 0.71 -14.79 3.88
C LEU A 103 2.05 -14.54 3.21
N ASP A 104 2.83 -13.58 3.72
CA ASP A 104 4.16 -13.26 3.20
C ASP A 104 5.13 -12.83 4.30
N ASP A 105 6.45 -12.86 4.02
CA ASP A 105 7.55 -12.50 4.91
C ASP A 105 8.77 -12.04 4.10
N PRO A 106 9.38 -10.91 4.41
CA PRO A 106 9.17 -10.00 5.56
C PRO A 106 8.17 -8.87 5.32
N THR A 107 7.46 -8.86 4.20
CA THR A 107 6.57 -7.78 3.77
C THR A 107 5.10 -8.18 3.87
N ILE A 108 4.21 -7.24 3.58
CA ILE A 108 2.84 -7.55 3.17
C ILE A 108 2.86 -8.14 1.76
N THR A 109 1.76 -8.80 1.33
CA THR A 109 1.67 -9.41 0.01
C THR A 109 1.69 -8.37 -1.13
N VAL A 110 2.06 -8.79 -2.34
CA VAL A 110 2.16 -7.88 -3.50
C VAL A 110 0.83 -7.24 -3.89
N GLU A 111 -0.30 -7.94 -3.73
CA GLU A 111 -1.63 -7.35 -3.94
C GLU A 111 -2.01 -6.33 -2.87
N ASP A 112 -1.60 -6.54 -1.60
CA ASP A 112 -1.77 -5.55 -0.53
C ASP A 112 -0.91 -4.32 -0.78
N MET A 113 0.32 -4.48 -1.29
CA MET A 113 1.17 -3.37 -1.73
C MET A 113 0.52 -2.56 -2.85
N LEU A 114 -0.16 -3.22 -3.79
CA LEU A 114 -0.89 -2.51 -4.83
C LEU A 114 -2.08 -1.74 -4.25
N LEU A 115 -2.87 -2.37 -3.37
CA LEU A 115 -4.01 -1.73 -2.70
C LEU A 115 -3.59 -0.52 -1.85
N GLU A 116 -2.45 -0.58 -1.15
CA GLU A 116 -1.96 0.57 -0.36
C GLU A 116 -1.69 1.81 -1.21
N LYS A 117 -1.30 1.65 -2.47
CA LYS A 117 -1.12 2.77 -3.41
C LYS A 117 -2.44 3.22 -4.04
N LEU A 118 -3.28 2.25 -4.43
CA LEU A 118 -4.54 2.55 -5.11
C LEU A 118 -5.56 3.23 -4.19
N GLN A 119 -5.44 3.09 -2.87
CA GLN A 119 -6.33 3.73 -1.90
C GLN A 119 -6.17 5.25 -1.82
N ILE A 120 -5.06 5.82 -2.31
CA ILE A 120 -4.72 7.24 -2.16
C ILE A 120 -5.60 8.06 -3.11
N HIS A 121 -6.41 9.01 -2.58
CA HIS A 121 -7.26 9.86 -3.41
C HIS A 121 -6.44 10.81 -4.29
N ASP A 122 -5.50 11.53 -3.68
CA ASP A 122 -4.57 12.43 -4.35
C ASP A 122 -3.23 11.75 -4.63
N ILE A 123 -3.29 10.68 -5.41
CA ILE A 123 -2.13 9.86 -5.78
C ILE A 123 -1.07 10.70 -6.52
N THR A 124 0.20 10.51 -6.17
CA THR A 124 1.33 11.30 -6.65
C THR A 124 2.22 10.53 -7.64
N GLU A 125 3.15 11.24 -8.27
CA GLU A 125 4.11 10.62 -9.19
C GLU A 125 5.00 9.57 -8.51
N LYS A 126 5.29 9.72 -7.21
CA LYS A 126 6.04 8.70 -6.44
C LYS A 126 5.29 7.37 -6.43
N ASP A 127 3.98 7.42 -6.20
CA ASP A 127 3.14 6.24 -6.16
C ASP A 127 2.96 5.62 -7.56
N PHE A 128 2.89 6.46 -8.61
CA PHE A 128 2.87 5.96 -9.99
C PHE A 128 4.11 5.13 -10.31
N LYS A 129 5.29 5.63 -9.92
CA LYS A 129 6.57 4.93 -10.10
C LYS A 129 6.57 3.59 -9.39
N ASP A 130 6.17 3.57 -8.12
CA ASP A 130 6.12 2.35 -7.31
C ASP A 130 5.20 1.30 -7.99
N VAL A 131 4.00 1.69 -8.42
CA VAL A 131 3.05 0.78 -9.07
C VAL A 131 3.54 0.30 -10.46
N VAL A 132 4.14 1.19 -11.27
CA VAL A 132 4.70 0.78 -12.57
C VAL A 132 5.79 -0.26 -12.38
N ILE A 133 6.69 -0.06 -11.42
CA ILE A 133 7.78 -1.01 -11.12
C ILE A 133 7.21 -2.32 -10.60
N LEU A 134 6.22 -2.28 -9.71
CA LEU A 134 5.55 -3.49 -9.21
C LEU A 134 4.93 -4.31 -10.35
N LEU A 135 4.25 -3.64 -11.27
CA LEU A 135 3.63 -4.29 -12.44
C LEU A 135 4.65 -4.76 -13.50
N LEU A 136 5.88 -4.27 -13.49
CA LEU A 136 6.98 -4.81 -14.29
C LEU A 136 7.56 -6.08 -13.66
N GLU A 137 7.68 -6.10 -12.34
CA GLU A 137 8.30 -7.20 -11.59
C GLU A 137 7.38 -8.41 -11.47
N HIS A 138 6.08 -8.20 -11.18
CA HIS A 138 5.13 -9.25 -10.81
C HIS A 138 4.04 -9.45 -11.84
N ASP A 139 3.79 -10.71 -12.19
CA ASP A 139 2.65 -11.12 -13.02
C ASP A 139 1.39 -11.33 -12.17
N PHE A 140 0.24 -11.45 -12.84
CA PHE A 140 -1.00 -11.84 -12.20
C PHE A 140 -1.05 -13.36 -11.99
N GLY A 141 -1.53 -13.78 -10.85
CA GLY A 141 -1.70 -15.17 -10.47
C GLY A 141 -2.78 -15.37 -9.44
N ASP A 142 -2.70 -16.47 -8.74
CA ASP A 142 -3.57 -16.81 -7.64
C ASP A 142 -2.85 -16.67 -6.29
N LYS A 143 -3.59 -16.86 -5.21
CA LYS A 143 -3.11 -16.71 -3.83
C LYS A 143 -2.00 -17.70 -3.41
N ASP A 144 -1.73 -18.72 -4.22
CA ASP A 144 -0.79 -19.79 -3.86
C ASP A 144 0.66 -19.44 -4.25
N ASP A 145 0.85 -18.35 -5.03
CA ASP A 145 2.16 -17.84 -5.43
C ASP A 145 2.37 -16.42 -4.87
N PRO A 146 3.14 -16.24 -3.80
CA PRO A 146 3.34 -14.94 -3.15
C PRO A 146 4.05 -13.89 -4.03
N GLU A 147 4.70 -14.34 -5.12
CA GLU A 147 5.34 -13.43 -6.08
C GLU A 147 4.37 -12.98 -7.20
N LYS A 148 3.10 -13.37 -7.14
CA LYS A 148 2.08 -12.97 -8.11
C LYS A 148 0.96 -12.18 -7.47
N ILE A 149 0.46 -11.21 -8.22
CA ILE A 149 -0.64 -10.35 -7.77
C ILE A 149 -1.96 -11.11 -7.89
N ASP A 150 -2.61 -11.42 -6.76
CA ASP A 150 -3.97 -11.98 -6.75
C ASP A 150 -5.00 -10.90 -7.10
N THR A 151 -5.37 -10.87 -8.38
CA THR A 151 -6.36 -9.90 -8.88
C THR A 151 -7.76 -10.18 -8.38
N SER A 152 -8.08 -11.42 -7.99
CA SER A 152 -9.39 -11.81 -7.45
C SER A 152 -9.60 -11.19 -6.07
N TYR A 153 -8.57 -11.22 -5.23
CA TYR A 153 -8.61 -10.56 -3.92
C TYR A 153 -8.77 -9.03 -4.05
N ILE A 154 -8.02 -8.40 -4.94
CA ILE A 154 -8.16 -6.96 -5.22
C ILE A 154 -9.60 -6.64 -5.64
N ALA A 155 -10.15 -7.41 -6.54
CA ALA A 155 -11.51 -7.22 -7.04
C ALA A 155 -12.56 -7.42 -5.92
N GLU A 156 -12.37 -8.39 -5.02
CA GLU A 156 -13.24 -8.63 -3.87
C GLU A 156 -13.24 -7.43 -2.91
N VAL A 157 -12.07 -6.92 -2.54
CA VAL A 157 -11.93 -5.72 -1.67
C VAL A 157 -12.65 -4.52 -2.29
N LEU A 158 -12.42 -4.25 -3.57
CA LEU A 158 -13.00 -3.11 -4.27
C LEU A 158 -14.50 -3.29 -4.59
N ALA A 159 -15.00 -4.52 -4.62
CA ALA A 159 -16.42 -4.82 -4.80
C ALA A 159 -17.26 -4.56 -3.53
N ASP A 160 -16.66 -4.37 -2.37
CA ASP A 160 -17.36 -4.02 -1.12
C ASP A 160 -17.37 -2.51 -0.82
N ASP A 161 -16.38 -1.75 -1.31
CA ASP A 161 -16.29 -0.30 -1.10
C ASP A 161 -16.29 0.47 -2.43
N TRP A 162 -17.41 1.16 -2.73
CA TRP A 162 -17.53 1.97 -3.94
C TRP A 162 -16.53 3.14 -3.99
N GLY A 163 -16.24 3.76 -2.84
CA GLY A 163 -15.32 4.89 -2.80
C GLY A 163 -13.90 4.46 -3.15
N PHE A 164 -13.45 3.37 -2.54
CA PHE A 164 -12.15 2.78 -2.84
C PHE A 164 -12.07 2.29 -4.31
N TYR A 165 -13.11 1.57 -4.78
CA TYR A 165 -13.21 1.18 -6.19
C TYR A 165 -13.06 2.39 -7.12
N TYR A 166 -13.80 3.47 -6.85
CA TYR A 166 -13.78 4.66 -7.72
C TYR A 166 -12.39 5.28 -7.81
N ASP A 167 -11.71 5.48 -6.68
CA ASP A 167 -10.35 6.02 -6.67
C ASP A 167 -9.33 5.04 -7.24
N ALA A 168 -9.42 3.75 -6.93
CA ALA A 168 -8.51 2.73 -7.46
C ALA A 168 -8.56 2.65 -8.99
N VAL A 169 -9.75 2.61 -9.59
CA VAL A 169 -9.91 2.59 -11.05
C VAL A 169 -9.40 3.88 -11.70
N ASN A 170 -9.68 5.04 -11.09
CA ASN A 170 -9.14 6.32 -11.57
C ASN A 170 -7.61 6.39 -11.46
N ASN A 171 -7.05 5.89 -10.38
CA ASN A 171 -5.61 5.83 -10.17
C ASN A 171 -4.93 4.89 -11.18
N LEU A 172 -5.49 3.71 -11.42
CA LEU A 172 -5.01 2.81 -12.47
C LEU A 172 -4.99 3.48 -13.85
N LYS A 173 -6.02 4.25 -14.21
CA LYS A 173 -6.06 5.02 -15.45
C LYS A 173 -4.96 6.10 -15.50
N LYS A 174 -4.74 6.83 -14.40
CA LYS A 174 -3.65 7.83 -14.30
C LYS A 174 -2.28 7.16 -14.43
N ILE A 175 -2.07 6.00 -13.79
CA ILE A 175 -0.83 5.22 -13.86
C ILE A 175 -0.59 4.70 -15.28
N SER A 176 -1.63 4.22 -15.97
CA SER A 176 -1.54 3.80 -17.37
C SER A 176 -1.10 4.94 -18.29
N ALA A 177 -1.66 6.14 -18.10
CA ALA A 177 -1.26 7.33 -18.84
C ALA A 177 0.18 7.80 -18.50
N TYR A 178 0.59 7.62 -17.25
CA TYR A 178 1.96 7.88 -16.83
C TYR A 178 2.96 6.89 -17.44
N ALA A 179 2.64 5.60 -17.46
CA ALA A 179 3.49 4.55 -18.03
C ALA A 179 3.81 4.78 -19.50
N GLU A 180 2.89 5.38 -20.28
CA GLU A 180 3.12 5.72 -21.70
C GLU A 180 4.35 6.62 -21.91
N ARG A 181 4.58 7.54 -20.98
CA ARG A 181 5.68 8.52 -21.03
C ARG A 181 6.81 8.23 -20.03
N PHE A 182 6.77 7.10 -19.34
CA PHE A 182 7.81 6.74 -18.38
C PHE A 182 9.12 6.38 -19.10
N GLY A 183 10.10 7.30 -19.05
CA GLY A 183 11.29 7.27 -19.87
C GLY A 183 12.31 6.18 -19.54
N LEU A 184 12.16 5.49 -18.42
CA LEU A 184 13.13 4.47 -17.97
C LEU A 184 12.83 3.06 -18.51
N ILE A 185 11.70 2.85 -19.19
CA ILE A 185 11.28 1.55 -19.72
C ILE A 185 11.10 1.59 -21.24
N GLY A 186 11.30 0.45 -21.87
CA GLY A 186 11.15 0.28 -23.32
C GLY A 186 9.69 0.29 -23.77
N LYS A 187 9.48 0.29 -25.08
CA LYS A 187 8.12 0.30 -25.66
C LYS A 187 7.32 -0.94 -25.27
N ASP A 188 7.94 -2.11 -25.30
CA ASP A 188 7.27 -3.39 -25.00
C ASP A 188 6.86 -3.44 -23.51
N GLU A 189 7.72 -2.99 -22.60
CA GLU A 189 7.42 -2.89 -21.17
C GLU A 189 6.26 -1.94 -20.90
N ARG A 190 6.22 -0.76 -21.58
CA ARG A 190 5.08 0.16 -21.48
C ARG A 190 3.78 -0.50 -21.92
N THR A 191 3.82 -1.20 -23.04
CA THR A 191 2.66 -1.93 -23.55
C THR A 191 2.22 -3.00 -22.55
N GLY A 192 3.13 -3.80 -22.01
CA GLY A 192 2.84 -4.83 -21.02
C GLY A 192 2.22 -4.28 -19.74
N VAL A 193 2.74 -3.17 -19.20
CA VAL A 193 2.15 -2.50 -18.01
C VAL A 193 0.72 -2.03 -18.31
N LYS A 194 0.48 -1.41 -19.47
CA LYS A 194 -0.86 -0.93 -19.86
C LYS A 194 -1.86 -2.08 -20.04
N GLU A 195 -1.44 -3.19 -20.65
CA GLU A 195 -2.26 -4.38 -20.81
C GLU A 195 -2.61 -5.00 -19.44
N ARG A 196 -1.64 -5.09 -18.52
CA ARG A 196 -1.90 -5.55 -17.14
C ARG A 196 -2.89 -4.63 -16.43
N ILE A 197 -2.73 -3.31 -16.52
CA ILE A 197 -3.69 -2.36 -15.93
C ILE A 197 -5.08 -2.53 -16.54
N SER A 198 -5.19 -2.65 -17.85
CA SER A 198 -6.48 -2.85 -18.53
C SER A 198 -7.15 -4.16 -18.09
N ARG A 199 -6.37 -5.24 -18.00
CA ARG A 199 -6.86 -6.55 -17.50
C ARG A 199 -7.31 -6.46 -16.05
N LEU A 200 -6.56 -5.79 -15.18
CA LEU A 200 -6.93 -5.61 -13.76
C LEU A 200 -8.24 -4.82 -13.63
N ILE A 201 -8.40 -3.72 -14.37
CA ILE A 201 -9.65 -2.95 -14.39
C ILE A 201 -10.81 -3.83 -14.85
N GLY A 202 -10.62 -4.68 -15.87
CA GLY A 202 -11.64 -5.63 -16.34
C GLY A 202 -12.07 -6.59 -15.22
N VAL A 203 -11.12 -7.21 -14.51
CA VAL A 203 -11.41 -8.11 -13.38
C VAL A 203 -12.17 -7.37 -12.24
N ILE A 204 -11.74 -6.14 -11.92
CA ILE A 204 -12.39 -5.32 -10.91
C ILE A 204 -13.83 -4.97 -11.33
N ASP A 205 -14.07 -4.61 -12.59
CA ASP A 205 -15.39 -4.20 -13.09
C ASP A 205 -16.37 -5.38 -13.16
N GLU A 206 -15.89 -6.57 -13.55
CA GLU A 206 -16.70 -7.79 -13.67
C GLU A 206 -17.07 -8.41 -12.31
N ALA A 207 -16.31 -8.14 -11.26
CA ALA A 207 -16.57 -8.70 -9.94
C ALA A 207 -17.95 -8.31 -9.41
N PRO A 208 -18.72 -9.27 -8.83
CA PRO A 208 -20.06 -9.00 -8.30
C PRO A 208 -20.00 -8.03 -7.12
N LYS A 209 -20.72 -6.90 -7.25
CA LYS A 209 -20.69 -5.82 -6.27
C LYS A 209 -21.65 -6.07 -5.12
N THR A 210 -21.22 -5.81 -3.88
CA THR A 210 -22.08 -5.95 -2.69
C THR A 210 -23.23 -4.95 -2.68
N GLY A 211 -24.27 -5.26 -1.90
CA GLY A 211 -25.40 -4.33 -1.69
C GLY A 211 -24.96 -3.00 -1.04
N LYS A 212 -23.89 -3.00 -0.22
CA LYS A 212 -23.27 -1.81 0.36
C LYS A 212 -22.69 -0.94 -0.74
N TRP A 213 -21.88 -1.52 -1.61
CA TRP A 213 -21.28 -0.87 -2.77
C TRP A 213 -22.37 -0.24 -3.67
N GLN A 214 -23.39 -1.02 -4.05
CA GLN A 214 -24.47 -0.56 -4.93
C GLN A 214 -25.26 0.62 -4.34
N ARG A 215 -25.54 0.58 -3.02
CA ARG A 215 -26.22 1.71 -2.33
C ARG A 215 -25.34 2.96 -2.33
N ARG A 216 -24.03 2.80 -2.16
CA ARG A 216 -23.08 3.92 -2.19
C ARG A 216 -22.93 4.49 -3.59
N ALA A 217 -22.85 3.64 -4.61
CA ALA A 217 -22.74 4.02 -6.03
C ALA A 217 -23.89 4.94 -6.50
N LYS A 218 -25.14 4.72 -6.00
CA LYS A 218 -26.27 5.59 -6.32
C LYS A 218 -26.06 7.05 -5.90
N LYS A 219 -25.24 7.32 -4.90
CA LYS A 219 -24.88 8.68 -4.45
C LYS A 219 -23.76 9.27 -5.29
N GLY A 220 -22.92 8.41 -5.86
CA GLY A 220 -21.78 8.79 -6.68
C GLY A 220 -20.87 9.81 -5.97
N THR A 221 -20.29 10.69 -6.74
CA THR A 221 -19.39 11.76 -6.26
C THR A 221 -20.11 12.97 -5.68
N LYS A 222 -21.45 12.99 -5.68
CA LYS A 222 -22.25 14.07 -5.05
C LYS A 222 -22.06 14.14 -3.53
N LYS A 223 -21.60 13.05 -2.92
CA LYS A 223 -21.24 12.99 -1.50
C LYS A 223 -19.80 12.51 -1.40
N LYS A 224 -18.99 13.20 -0.58
CA LYS A 224 -17.59 12.83 -0.32
C LYS A 224 -17.48 11.32 -0.02
N TRP A 225 -16.48 10.65 -0.62
CA TRP A 225 -16.33 9.19 -0.60
C TRP A 225 -14.99 8.73 -0.04
N TYR A 226 -14.11 9.65 0.31
CA TYR A 226 -12.79 9.39 0.86
C TYR A 226 -12.59 10.18 2.15
N ASN A 227 -11.61 9.79 2.94
CA ASN A 227 -11.16 10.52 4.12
C ASN A 227 -10.07 11.53 3.72
N ASP A 228 -10.04 12.70 4.40
CA ASP A 228 -8.90 13.59 4.27
C ASP A 228 -7.69 12.96 4.97
N VAL A 229 -6.56 12.99 4.29
CA VAL A 229 -5.29 12.57 4.87
C VAL A 229 -4.66 13.84 5.47
N GLY A 230 -4.58 13.89 6.80
CA GLY A 230 -3.84 14.96 7.48
C GLY A 230 -2.35 14.81 7.17
N GLU A 231 -1.71 15.84 6.63
CA GLU A 231 -0.26 15.91 6.57
C GLU A 231 0.28 15.91 8.00
N ILE A 232 1.17 14.96 8.31
CA ILE A 232 1.96 15.04 9.54
C ILE A 232 2.96 16.15 9.29
N GLN A 233 2.71 17.32 9.90
CA GLN A 233 3.79 18.29 10.04
C GLN A 233 4.86 17.63 10.90
N GLN A 234 5.96 17.21 10.28
CA GLN A 234 7.17 16.87 11.00
C GLN A 234 7.59 18.15 11.73
N GLY A 235 7.24 18.20 12.99
CA GLY A 235 7.65 19.29 13.87
C GLY A 235 9.16 19.23 13.99
N VAL A 236 9.80 20.32 13.58
CA VAL A 236 11.22 20.63 13.74
C VAL A 236 11.56 20.64 15.23
#